data_be2347c577f4d10cc6b4e6fd5b9479dc
#
_entry.id   be2347c577f4d10cc6b4e6fd5b9479dc
#
_cell.length_a   1.000
_cell.length_b   1.000
_cell.length_c   1.000
_cell.angle_alpha   90.00
_cell.angle_beta   90.00
_cell.angle_gamma   90.00
#
_symmetry.space_group_name_H-M   'P 1'
#
loop_
_entity.id
_entity.type
_entity.pdbx_description
1 polymer ?
#
loop_
_entity_poly.entity_id
_entity_poly.type
_entity_poly.pdbx_seq_one_letter_code
_entity_poly.pdbx_strand_id
1 'polypeptide(L)'
;AECRLTLPDAAPWDTEHPNLYRCIAELLDTEGQVLHSRETTFGFRTAVFRADGFYLNGKKTFLRGLNRHQSYPYIGYAAPESLQRQDARILKNELHCNAVRTSHYPQSQYFLDECDRLGLLVFTELPGWQHIGDAAWKDRACAMLQEMLLQNRNHPSIILWGVRINESVDDDEFYTRTNKIAHALDPSRATSGVRYLEKSHLLEDVYAYNDFSHNGSNAGAKRKKDVTPDLSKALLISECNGHMYPTKPCDDAPHRQEHALRHARVLDAAYADGEHAGCFGWCMFDYATHKDFGSGDRICYHGVLDSFRNPKLAASVYASQGGEEPVLTVSSAMDIGDYPAGQIGTVYVFTNAERVDLYKNDVFVTTLHKSGWTALPHPPLAVDD
;
A
#
# COMPACT_ATOMS: atom_id res chain seq x y z
N ALA A 1 6.72 0.16 -37.20
CA ALA A 1 5.33 -0.03 -37.65
C ALA A 1 4.40 0.26 -36.49
N GLU A 2 3.29 0.91 -36.74
CA GLU A 2 2.22 1.14 -35.78
C GLU A 2 0.98 0.40 -36.28
N CYS A 3 0.30 -0.33 -35.35
CA CYS A 3 -0.94 -1.02 -35.64
C CYS A 3 -1.97 -0.64 -34.58
N ARG A 4 -3.20 -0.35 -35.03
CA ARG A 4 -4.34 -0.12 -34.13
C ARG A 4 -5.34 -1.25 -34.29
N LEU A 5 -5.64 -1.90 -33.17
CA LEU A 5 -6.66 -2.94 -33.08
C LEU A 5 -7.79 -2.44 -32.20
N THR A 6 -9.02 -2.69 -32.61
CA THR A 6 -10.20 -2.42 -31.78
C THR A 6 -10.72 -3.73 -31.22
N LEU A 7 -10.87 -3.82 -29.93
CA LEU A 7 -11.48 -4.94 -29.23
C LEU A 7 -12.87 -4.49 -28.74
N PRO A 8 -13.94 -4.72 -29.49
CA PRO A 8 -15.28 -4.51 -28.99
C PRO A 8 -15.51 -5.47 -27.82
N ASP A 9 -16.25 -5.07 -26.83
CA ASP A 9 -16.62 -5.88 -25.66
C ASP A 9 -15.44 -6.37 -24.81
N ALA A 10 -14.34 -5.61 -24.78
CA ALA A 10 -13.21 -5.92 -23.90
C ALA A 10 -13.64 -5.86 -22.43
N ALA A 11 -13.45 -6.98 -21.72
CA ALA A 11 -13.71 -7.04 -20.28
C ALA A 11 -12.68 -6.15 -19.52
N PRO A 12 -13.12 -5.21 -18.68
CA PRO A 12 -12.21 -4.37 -17.94
C PRO A 12 -11.44 -5.16 -16.86
N TRP A 13 -10.22 -4.71 -16.59
CA TRP A 13 -9.43 -5.18 -15.46
C TRP A 13 -9.81 -4.36 -14.22
N ASP A 14 -10.07 -5.03 -13.10
CA ASP A 14 -10.28 -4.41 -11.80
C ASP A 14 -9.75 -5.29 -10.65
N THR A 15 -10.01 -4.88 -9.40
CA THR A 15 -9.52 -5.60 -8.22
C THR A 15 -10.23 -6.93 -7.95
N GLU A 16 -11.43 -7.12 -8.48
CA GLU A 16 -12.24 -8.34 -8.30
C GLU A 16 -12.18 -9.23 -9.55
N HIS A 17 -12.10 -8.60 -10.72
CA HIS A 17 -12.04 -9.26 -12.03
C HIS A 17 -10.80 -8.79 -12.79
N PRO A 18 -9.60 -9.32 -12.48
CA PRO A 18 -8.35 -8.90 -13.10
C PRO A 18 -8.18 -9.48 -14.51
N ASN A 19 -9.06 -9.07 -15.43
CA ASN A 19 -9.06 -9.55 -16.81
C ASN A 19 -7.82 -9.08 -17.57
N LEU A 20 -7.01 -10.01 -18.02
CA LEU A 20 -5.77 -9.77 -18.74
C LEU A 20 -5.87 -10.24 -20.18
N TYR A 21 -5.25 -9.51 -21.08
CA TYR A 21 -5.10 -9.81 -22.50
C TYR A 21 -3.63 -10.04 -22.82
N ARG A 22 -3.38 -10.86 -23.81
CA ARG A 22 -2.07 -11.18 -24.31
C ARG A 22 -1.92 -10.66 -25.74
N CYS A 23 -0.94 -9.81 -25.98
CA CYS A 23 -0.55 -9.36 -27.30
C CYS A 23 0.69 -10.13 -27.74
N ILE A 24 0.62 -10.76 -28.89
CA ILE A 24 1.73 -11.47 -29.51
C ILE A 24 2.08 -10.74 -30.81
N ALA A 25 3.33 -10.28 -30.91
CA ALA A 25 3.88 -9.66 -32.11
C ALA A 25 4.89 -10.62 -32.75
N GLU A 26 4.65 -11.01 -33.98
CA GLU A 26 5.50 -11.93 -34.74
C GLU A 26 6.15 -11.23 -35.92
N LEU A 27 7.45 -11.43 -36.06
CA LEU A 27 8.20 -11.08 -37.27
C LEU A 27 8.24 -12.29 -38.17
N LEU A 28 7.70 -12.15 -39.37
CA LEU A 28 7.66 -13.23 -40.38
C LEU A 28 8.67 -12.97 -41.48
N ASP A 29 9.19 -14.05 -42.09
CA ASP A 29 9.93 -13.97 -43.34
C ASP A 29 8.98 -13.84 -44.56
N THR A 30 9.55 -13.83 -45.74
CA THR A 30 8.78 -13.71 -46.99
C THR A 30 7.94 -14.96 -47.32
N GLU A 31 8.21 -16.08 -46.64
CA GLU A 31 7.48 -17.34 -46.80
C GLU A 31 6.42 -17.55 -45.70
N GLY A 32 6.30 -16.55 -44.76
CA GLY A 32 5.34 -16.58 -43.65
C GLY A 32 5.82 -17.36 -42.42
N GLN A 33 7.10 -17.75 -42.36
CA GLN A 33 7.66 -18.42 -41.18
C GLN A 33 8.01 -17.41 -40.10
N VAL A 34 7.76 -17.76 -38.81
CA VAL A 34 8.05 -16.91 -37.66
C VAL A 34 9.55 -16.87 -37.41
N LEU A 35 10.17 -15.73 -37.64
CA LEU A 35 11.57 -15.44 -37.35
C LEU A 35 11.79 -15.05 -35.87
N HIS A 36 10.85 -14.30 -35.29
CA HIS A 36 10.90 -13.83 -33.90
C HIS A 36 9.50 -13.55 -33.40
N SER A 37 9.28 -13.80 -32.11
CA SER A 37 8.02 -13.49 -31.43
C SER A 37 8.28 -12.73 -30.15
N ARG A 38 7.42 -11.76 -29.86
CA ARG A 38 7.37 -11.03 -28.57
C ARG A 38 5.95 -11.08 -28.03
N GLU A 39 5.87 -11.32 -26.73
CA GLU A 39 4.60 -11.35 -26.03
C GLU A 39 4.59 -10.28 -24.93
N THR A 40 3.45 -9.66 -24.71
CA THR A 40 3.19 -8.77 -23.57
C THR A 40 1.78 -8.98 -23.08
N THR A 41 1.62 -8.93 -21.75
CA THR A 41 0.31 -8.96 -21.08
C THR A 41 -0.12 -7.54 -20.75
N PHE A 42 -1.41 -7.26 -20.85
CA PHE A 42 -1.98 -5.96 -20.53
C PHE A 42 -3.46 -6.09 -20.12
N GLY A 43 -4.06 -5.02 -19.62
CA GLY A 43 -5.48 -4.98 -19.25
C GLY A 43 -6.10 -3.62 -19.57
N PHE A 44 -7.40 -3.58 -19.80
CA PHE A 44 -8.16 -2.37 -20.04
C PHE A 44 -8.78 -1.88 -18.72
N ARG A 45 -8.51 -0.66 -18.35
CA ARG A 45 -9.16 -0.02 -17.20
C ARG A 45 -9.09 1.50 -17.31
N THR A 46 -9.93 2.19 -16.56
CA THR A 46 -9.77 3.62 -16.26
C THR A 46 -9.40 3.79 -14.80
N ALA A 47 -8.38 4.59 -14.52
CA ALA A 47 -7.92 4.91 -13.17
C ALA A 47 -7.83 6.43 -13.05
N VAL A 48 -8.71 7.04 -12.26
CA VAL A 48 -8.85 8.50 -12.21
C VAL A 48 -8.82 8.98 -10.77
N PHE A 49 -7.94 9.93 -10.48
CA PHE A 49 -7.92 10.66 -9.21
C PHE A 49 -8.72 11.96 -9.34
N ARG A 50 -9.62 12.19 -8.42
CA ARG A 50 -10.46 13.41 -8.32
C ARG A 50 -10.28 14.03 -6.95
N ALA A 51 -10.75 15.26 -6.79
CA ALA A 51 -10.67 15.97 -5.52
C ALA A 51 -11.22 15.18 -4.31
N ASP A 52 -12.17 14.33 -4.54
CA ASP A 52 -12.87 13.53 -3.53
C ASP A 52 -12.43 12.07 -3.43
N GLY A 53 -11.36 11.67 -4.15
CA GLY A 53 -10.81 10.32 -4.05
C GLY A 53 -10.37 9.68 -5.37
N PHE A 54 -10.19 8.37 -5.33
CA PHE A 54 -9.79 7.55 -6.49
C PHE A 54 -10.99 6.79 -7.08
N TYR A 55 -11.00 6.65 -8.40
CA TYR A 55 -12.03 5.95 -9.17
C TYR A 55 -11.41 4.92 -10.11
N LEU A 56 -11.80 3.66 -9.95
CA LEU A 56 -11.45 2.55 -10.85
C LEU A 56 -12.68 2.20 -11.69
N ASN A 57 -12.57 2.26 -13.01
CA ASN A 57 -13.66 1.99 -13.95
C ASN A 57 -14.97 2.77 -13.59
N GLY A 58 -14.81 4.01 -13.12
CA GLY A 58 -15.92 4.88 -12.72
C GLY A 58 -16.46 4.64 -11.30
N LYS A 59 -16.04 3.59 -10.61
CA LYS A 59 -16.44 3.29 -9.23
C LYS A 59 -15.45 3.92 -8.24
N LYS A 60 -15.96 4.71 -7.28
CA LYS A 60 -15.14 5.26 -6.19
C LYS A 60 -14.57 4.12 -5.35
N THR A 61 -13.27 4.10 -5.17
CA THR A 61 -12.54 3.04 -4.49
C THR A 61 -11.54 3.66 -3.52
N PHE A 62 -11.62 3.33 -2.25
CA PHE A 62 -10.63 3.73 -1.27
C PHE A 62 -9.40 2.80 -1.37
N LEU A 63 -8.22 3.37 -1.59
CA LEU A 63 -6.97 2.62 -1.68
C LEU A 63 -6.50 2.24 -0.27
N ARG A 64 -6.72 0.98 0.11
CA ARG A 64 -6.27 0.42 1.38
C ARG A 64 -5.07 -0.45 1.15
N GLY A 65 -3.91 0.00 1.62
CA GLY A 65 -2.67 -0.68 1.29
C GLY A 65 -1.58 -0.58 2.35
N LEU A 66 -0.45 -1.14 1.98
CA LEU A 66 0.79 -1.12 2.73
C LEU A 66 1.94 -0.72 1.81
N ASN A 67 2.98 -0.16 2.42
CA ASN A 67 4.27 0.06 1.75
C ASN A 67 5.07 -1.23 1.75
N ARG A 68 5.75 -1.53 0.65
CA ARG A 68 6.57 -2.72 0.51
C ARG A 68 8.00 -2.37 0.10
N HIS A 69 8.98 -2.82 0.88
CA HIS A 69 10.36 -2.97 0.42
C HIS A 69 10.54 -4.32 -0.30
N GLN A 70 11.52 -4.40 -1.22
CA GLN A 70 11.88 -5.64 -1.91
C GLN A 70 13.04 -6.31 -1.20
N SER A 71 12.84 -6.83 0.02
CA SER A 71 13.92 -7.43 0.80
C SER A 71 13.49 -8.67 1.58
N TYR A 72 14.47 -9.52 1.89
CA TYR A 72 14.27 -10.69 2.73
C TYR A 72 15.55 -10.97 3.55
N PRO A 73 15.43 -11.50 4.77
CA PRO A 73 16.59 -11.85 5.60
C PRO A 73 17.64 -12.66 4.84
N TYR A 74 18.91 -12.38 5.08
CA TYR A 74 20.11 -13.01 4.52
C TYR A 74 20.38 -12.73 3.03
N ILE A 75 19.37 -12.53 2.19
CA ILE A 75 19.53 -12.31 0.75
C ILE A 75 19.34 -10.84 0.33
N GLY A 76 18.87 -9.97 1.24
CA GLY A 76 18.61 -8.57 0.94
C GLY A 76 17.63 -8.41 -0.23
N TYR A 77 18.00 -7.58 -1.20
CA TYR A 77 17.17 -7.30 -2.39
C TYR A 77 17.26 -8.35 -3.49
N ALA A 78 18.10 -9.39 -3.35
CA ALA A 78 18.19 -10.50 -4.29
C ALA A 78 17.05 -11.53 -4.11
N ALA A 79 15.86 -11.03 -3.83
CA ALA A 79 14.65 -11.83 -3.61
C ALA A 79 14.23 -12.57 -4.89
N PRO A 80 14.10 -13.91 -4.88
CA PRO A 80 13.75 -14.71 -6.04
C PRO A 80 12.28 -14.52 -6.47
N GLU A 81 11.96 -14.96 -7.69
CA GLU A 81 10.61 -14.89 -8.25
C GLU A 81 9.53 -15.40 -7.28
N SER A 82 9.77 -16.57 -6.66
CA SER A 82 8.80 -17.17 -5.74
C SER A 82 8.42 -16.25 -4.58
N LEU A 83 9.40 -15.54 -4.01
CA LEU A 83 9.18 -14.59 -2.92
C LEU A 83 8.49 -13.31 -3.41
N GLN A 84 8.85 -12.82 -4.60
CA GLN A 84 8.21 -11.65 -5.22
C GLN A 84 6.71 -11.90 -5.42
N ARG A 85 6.34 -13.05 -5.98
CA ARG A 85 4.95 -13.46 -6.16
C ARG A 85 4.24 -13.72 -4.83
N GLN A 86 4.94 -14.31 -3.86
CA GLN A 86 4.38 -14.58 -2.53
C GLN A 86 3.99 -13.29 -1.80
N ASP A 87 4.82 -12.25 -1.85
CA ASP A 87 4.49 -10.96 -1.21
C ASP A 87 3.21 -10.35 -1.80
N ALA A 88 3.00 -10.42 -3.12
CA ALA A 88 1.76 -9.95 -3.73
C ALA A 88 0.53 -10.78 -3.28
N ARG A 89 0.69 -12.11 -3.14
CA ARG A 89 -0.37 -13.00 -2.64
C ARG A 89 -0.72 -12.70 -1.19
N ILE A 90 0.28 -12.50 -0.34
CA ILE A 90 0.06 -12.12 1.06
C ILE A 90 -0.73 -10.80 1.13
N LEU A 91 -0.31 -9.78 0.39
CA LEU A 91 -1.02 -8.49 0.37
C LEU A 91 -2.48 -8.63 -0.06
N LYS A 92 -2.74 -9.38 -1.14
CA LYS A 92 -4.09 -9.50 -1.69
C LYS A 92 -4.97 -10.49 -0.93
N ASN A 93 -4.46 -11.71 -0.68
CA ASN A 93 -5.28 -12.83 -0.23
C ASN A 93 -5.30 -12.99 1.29
N GLU A 94 -4.23 -12.57 1.99
CA GLU A 94 -4.15 -12.74 3.46
C GLU A 94 -4.42 -11.42 4.19
N LEU A 95 -3.87 -10.31 3.69
CA LEU A 95 -4.09 -8.98 4.28
C LEU A 95 -5.27 -8.22 3.65
N HIS A 96 -5.89 -8.79 2.62
CA HIS A 96 -7.00 -8.21 1.87
C HIS A 96 -6.78 -6.76 1.45
N CYS A 97 -5.53 -6.36 1.23
CA CYS A 97 -5.22 -5.07 0.64
C CYS A 97 -5.67 -5.01 -0.81
N ASN A 98 -6.19 -3.86 -1.25
CA ASN A 98 -6.49 -3.63 -2.67
C ASN A 98 -5.40 -2.83 -3.38
N ALA A 99 -4.43 -2.30 -2.63
CA ALA A 99 -3.34 -1.50 -3.16
C ALA A 99 -2.02 -1.75 -2.41
N VAL A 100 -0.90 -1.43 -3.07
CA VAL A 100 0.45 -1.43 -2.51
C VAL A 100 1.26 -0.27 -3.06
N ARG A 101 2.10 0.35 -2.22
CA ARG A 101 3.13 1.27 -2.68
C ARG A 101 4.48 0.57 -2.66
N THR A 102 5.17 0.56 -3.79
CA THR A 102 6.51 0.00 -3.93
C THR A 102 7.57 1.02 -3.51
N SER A 103 7.73 1.18 -2.21
CA SER A 103 8.64 2.16 -1.61
C SER A 103 10.09 1.69 -1.66
N HIS A 104 11.05 2.47 -2.02
CA HIS A 104 11.08 3.79 -2.65
C HIS A 104 11.83 3.65 -3.98
N TYR A 105 11.41 2.71 -4.83
CA TYR A 105 12.08 2.34 -6.10
C TYR A 105 11.19 1.39 -6.91
N PRO A 106 11.42 1.26 -8.24
CA PRO A 106 10.79 0.22 -9.05
C PRO A 106 11.15 -1.16 -8.52
N GLN A 107 10.16 -2.05 -8.42
CA GLN A 107 10.36 -3.40 -7.92
C GLN A 107 10.30 -4.43 -9.07
N SER A 108 10.55 -5.71 -8.71
CA SER A 108 10.63 -6.83 -9.64
C SER A 108 9.42 -6.94 -10.56
N GLN A 109 9.65 -7.26 -11.84
CA GLN A 109 8.59 -7.59 -12.80
C GLN A 109 7.72 -8.76 -12.31
N TYR A 110 8.31 -9.77 -11.65
CA TYR A 110 7.56 -10.89 -11.08
C TYR A 110 6.55 -10.46 -10.01
N PHE A 111 6.85 -9.40 -9.26
CA PHE A 111 5.91 -8.81 -8.32
C PHE A 111 4.77 -8.10 -9.06
N LEU A 112 5.10 -7.28 -10.06
CA LEU A 112 4.11 -6.53 -10.84
C LEU A 112 3.20 -7.44 -11.67
N ASP A 113 3.76 -8.48 -12.31
CA ASP A 113 2.98 -9.51 -13.01
C ASP A 113 1.97 -10.18 -12.08
N GLU A 114 2.38 -10.48 -10.85
CA GLU A 114 1.47 -11.08 -9.88
C GLU A 114 0.41 -10.08 -9.38
N CYS A 115 0.76 -8.79 -9.22
CA CYS A 115 -0.22 -7.73 -8.95
C CYS A 115 -1.26 -7.62 -10.06
N ASP A 116 -0.84 -7.67 -11.32
CA ASP A 116 -1.74 -7.69 -12.48
C ASP A 116 -2.72 -8.87 -12.42
N ARG A 117 -2.19 -10.07 -12.12
CA ARG A 117 -2.96 -11.31 -12.06
C ARG A 117 -3.95 -11.35 -10.90
N LEU A 118 -3.61 -10.72 -9.77
CA LEU A 118 -4.41 -10.72 -8.54
C LEU A 118 -5.38 -9.55 -8.42
N GLY A 119 -5.28 -8.54 -9.28
CA GLY A 119 -6.05 -7.32 -9.11
C GLY A 119 -5.57 -6.46 -7.92
N LEU A 120 -4.25 -6.36 -7.72
CA LEU A 120 -3.65 -5.52 -6.70
C LEU A 120 -3.13 -4.23 -7.32
N LEU A 121 -3.70 -3.09 -6.94
CA LEU A 121 -3.32 -1.77 -7.46
C LEU A 121 -1.93 -1.36 -6.95
N VAL A 122 -1.15 -0.71 -7.83
CA VAL A 122 0.25 -0.36 -7.52
C VAL A 122 0.50 1.13 -7.69
N PHE A 123 1.10 1.73 -6.68
CA PHE A 123 1.77 3.02 -6.74
C PHE A 123 3.28 2.74 -6.77
N THR A 124 3.95 2.99 -7.89
CA THR A 124 5.41 2.81 -8.06
C THR A 124 6.10 4.13 -8.28
N GLU A 125 7.38 4.24 -7.90
CA GLU A 125 8.05 5.53 -7.84
C GLU A 125 9.51 5.51 -8.27
N LEU A 126 10.00 6.69 -8.67
CA LEU A 126 11.40 6.98 -8.96
C LEU A 126 12.27 6.67 -7.74
N PRO A 127 13.42 5.97 -7.92
CA PRO A 127 14.27 5.59 -6.78
C PRO A 127 14.84 6.78 -6.03
N GLY A 128 14.72 6.77 -4.71
CA GLY A 128 15.39 7.72 -3.84
C GLY A 128 14.63 8.06 -2.57
N TRP A 129 15.39 8.61 -1.61
CA TRP A 129 14.88 9.07 -0.33
C TRP A 129 15.61 10.36 0.09
N GLN A 130 14.87 11.45 0.25
CA GLN A 130 15.26 12.78 0.71
C GLN A 130 16.30 13.50 -0.15
N HIS A 131 17.31 12.82 -0.68
CA HIS A 131 18.43 13.45 -1.38
C HIS A 131 18.08 13.85 -2.83
N ILE A 132 18.41 15.08 -3.20
CA ILE A 132 18.45 15.59 -4.57
C ILE A 132 19.88 16.02 -4.85
N GLY A 133 20.49 15.49 -5.93
CA GLY A 133 21.85 15.78 -6.30
C GLY A 133 21.98 16.96 -7.27
N ASP A 134 23.15 17.07 -7.87
CA ASP A 134 23.49 18.07 -8.87
C ASP A 134 22.76 17.87 -10.22
N ALA A 135 23.06 18.72 -11.21
CA ALA A 135 22.44 18.63 -12.54
C ALA A 135 22.65 17.26 -13.20
N ALA A 136 23.86 16.70 -13.10
CA ALA A 136 24.16 15.40 -13.69
C ALA A 136 23.39 14.26 -13.00
N TRP A 137 23.19 14.36 -11.69
CA TRP A 137 22.36 13.45 -10.93
C TRP A 137 20.87 13.56 -11.35
N LYS A 138 20.34 14.78 -11.51
CA LYS A 138 18.97 15.03 -11.98
C LYS A 138 18.75 14.48 -13.40
N ASP A 139 19.71 14.59 -14.28
CA ASP A 139 19.65 14.02 -15.64
C ASP A 139 19.58 12.49 -15.60
N ARG A 140 20.38 11.84 -14.75
CA ARG A 140 20.29 10.38 -14.54
C ARG A 140 18.96 9.97 -13.94
N ALA A 141 18.44 10.71 -12.96
CA ALA A 141 17.13 10.45 -12.37
C ALA A 141 15.99 10.55 -13.41
N CYS A 142 16.05 11.55 -14.31
CA CYS A 142 15.12 11.66 -15.44
C CYS A 142 15.23 10.46 -16.41
N ALA A 143 16.45 9.98 -16.71
CA ALA A 143 16.65 8.80 -17.53
C ALA A 143 16.07 7.54 -16.85
N MET A 144 16.32 7.34 -15.55
CA MET A 144 15.76 6.24 -14.77
C MET A 144 14.22 6.27 -14.73
N LEU A 145 13.63 7.47 -14.64
CA LEU A 145 12.18 7.64 -14.74
C LEU A 145 11.65 7.18 -16.11
N GLN A 146 12.31 7.56 -17.20
CA GLN A 146 11.92 7.11 -18.54
C GLN A 146 11.98 5.59 -18.67
N GLU A 147 13.05 4.97 -18.18
CA GLU A 147 13.20 3.51 -18.18
C GLU A 147 12.09 2.84 -17.38
N MET A 148 11.82 3.33 -16.15
CA MET A 148 10.74 2.82 -15.29
C MET A 148 9.38 2.86 -16.01
N LEU A 149 9.04 3.99 -16.63
CA LEU A 149 7.78 4.16 -17.34
C LEU A 149 7.68 3.22 -18.55
N LEU A 150 8.70 3.20 -19.42
CA LEU A 150 8.71 2.37 -20.61
C LEU A 150 8.66 0.87 -20.30
N GLN A 151 9.35 0.44 -19.24
CA GLN A 151 9.35 -0.94 -18.80
C GLN A 151 7.99 -1.38 -18.25
N ASN A 152 7.28 -0.48 -17.53
CA ASN A 152 6.15 -0.86 -16.70
C ASN A 152 4.78 -0.39 -17.21
N ARG A 153 4.70 0.40 -18.28
CA ARG A 153 3.45 1.01 -18.76
C ARG A 153 2.36 0.04 -19.19
N ASN A 154 2.71 -1.23 -19.46
CA ASN A 154 1.74 -2.27 -19.83
C ASN A 154 1.08 -2.95 -18.64
N HIS A 155 1.58 -2.76 -17.41
CA HIS A 155 0.95 -3.31 -16.20
C HIS A 155 -0.34 -2.56 -15.87
N PRO A 156 -1.53 -3.18 -15.95
CA PRO A 156 -2.78 -2.51 -15.59
C PRO A 156 -2.89 -2.22 -14.10
N SER A 157 -2.20 -2.99 -13.26
CA SER A 157 -2.15 -2.76 -11.80
C SER A 157 -1.55 -1.42 -11.42
N ILE A 158 -0.59 -0.89 -12.18
CA ILE A 158 0.00 0.41 -11.90
C ILE A 158 -1.02 1.51 -12.21
N ILE A 159 -1.39 2.30 -11.20
CA ILE A 159 -2.38 3.37 -11.30
C ILE A 159 -1.78 4.76 -11.07
N LEU A 160 -0.57 4.84 -10.52
CA LEU A 160 0.05 6.08 -10.11
C LEU A 160 1.56 6.02 -10.30
N TRP A 161 2.13 7.03 -10.96
CA TRP A 161 3.56 7.20 -11.13
C TRP A 161 4.13 8.15 -10.10
N GLY A 162 5.01 7.69 -9.22
CA GLY A 162 5.81 8.53 -8.34
C GLY A 162 6.96 9.16 -9.09
N VAL A 163 6.86 10.45 -9.37
CA VAL A 163 7.83 11.20 -10.18
C VAL A 163 8.72 12.13 -9.35
N ARG A 164 8.57 12.08 -8.04
CA ARG A 164 9.33 12.87 -7.06
C ARG A 164 10.08 11.90 -6.13
N ILE A 165 11.27 12.30 -5.71
CA ILE A 165 12.04 11.58 -4.69
C ILE A 165 11.27 11.62 -3.36
N ASN A 166 11.08 10.45 -2.75
CA ASN A 166 10.37 10.34 -1.49
C ASN A 166 10.94 11.30 -0.43
N GLU A 167 10.06 12.03 0.24
CA GLU A 167 10.41 12.98 1.33
C GLU A 167 11.50 14.01 0.98
N SER A 168 11.66 14.34 -0.27
CA SER A 168 12.59 15.40 -0.66
C SER A 168 11.99 16.79 -0.45
N VAL A 169 12.85 17.79 -0.38
CA VAL A 169 12.47 19.21 -0.44
C VAL A 169 11.89 19.54 -1.81
N ASP A 170 11.22 20.68 -1.93
CA ASP A 170 10.72 21.17 -3.21
C ASP A 170 11.87 21.55 -4.16
N ASP A 171 11.74 21.13 -5.41
CA ASP A 171 12.62 21.48 -6.53
C ASP A 171 11.77 21.58 -7.80
N ASP A 172 11.21 22.76 -8.03
CA ASP A 172 10.21 22.99 -9.07
C ASP A 172 10.76 22.74 -10.47
N GLU A 173 12.04 23.05 -10.72
CA GLU A 173 12.68 22.78 -12.01
C GLU A 173 12.74 21.29 -12.29
N PHE A 174 13.28 20.54 -11.34
CA PHE A 174 13.44 19.09 -11.47
C PHE A 174 12.09 18.37 -11.58
N TYR A 175 11.15 18.70 -10.70
CA TYR A 175 9.84 18.02 -10.69
C TYR A 175 8.92 18.45 -11.83
N THR A 176 9.09 19.64 -12.39
CA THR A 176 8.45 19.99 -13.66
C THR A 176 8.97 19.12 -14.81
N ARG A 177 10.28 18.84 -14.86
CA ARG A 177 10.87 17.94 -15.87
C ARG A 177 10.32 16.52 -15.73
N THR A 178 10.34 15.95 -14.52
CA THR A 178 9.88 14.56 -14.29
C THR A 178 8.39 14.40 -14.61
N ASN A 179 7.54 15.35 -14.25
CA ASN A 179 6.13 15.35 -14.63
C ASN A 179 5.92 15.39 -16.14
N LYS A 180 6.63 16.29 -16.85
CA LYS A 180 6.54 16.36 -18.31
C LYS A 180 6.94 15.06 -19.00
N ILE A 181 7.99 14.40 -18.49
CA ILE A 181 8.46 13.10 -19.01
C ILE A 181 7.36 12.06 -18.82
N ALA A 182 6.78 11.98 -17.62
CA ALA A 182 5.76 10.97 -17.31
C ALA A 182 4.52 11.16 -18.19
N HIS A 183 3.96 12.36 -18.27
CA HIS A 183 2.79 12.63 -19.12
C HIS A 183 3.05 12.45 -20.61
N ALA A 184 4.28 12.70 -21.09
CA ALA A 184 4.65 12.48 -22.49
C ALA A 184 4.72 10.99 -22.85
N LEU A 185 5.18 10.15 -21.92
CA LEU A 185 5.34 8.70 -22.14
C LEU A 185 4.09 7.89 -21.79
N ASP A 186 3.31 8.37 -20.83
CA ASP A 186 2.07 7.72 -20.41
C ASP A 186 1.02 8.75 -19.96
N PRO A 187 0.22 9.30 -20.88
CA PRO A 187 -0.84 10.24 -20.55
C PRO A 187 -2.06 9.59 -19.88
N SER A 188 -2.06 8.25 -19.71
CA SER A 188 -3.20 7.50 -19.19
C SER A 188 -3.20 7.37 -17.65
N ARG A 189 -2.09 7.69 -17.00
CA ARG A 189 -1.93 7.59 -15.55
C ARG A 189 -1.58 8.94 -14.93
N ALA A 190 -2.10 9.15 -13.72
CA ALA A 190 -1.76 10.28 -12.89
C ALA A 190 -0.32 10.19 -12.37
N THR A 191 0.26 11.36 -12.07
CA THR A 191 1.55 11.49 -11.40
C THR A 191 1.36 11.87 -9.93
N SER A 192 2.35 11.52 -9.11
CA SER A 192 2.40 11.89 -7.70
C SER A 192 3.85 12.03 -7.21
N GLY A 193 3.99 12.50 -6.00
CA GLY A 193 5.25 12.54 -5.29
C GLY A 193 5.03 12.60 -3.78
N VAL A 194 5.76 11.78 -3.04
CA VAL A 194 5.58 11.63 -1.61
C VAL A 194 6.30 12.71 -0.84
N ARG A 195 5.58 13.36 0.06
CA ARG A 195 6.01 14.49 0.88
C ARG A 195 5.81 14.22 2.35
N TYR A 196 6.67 14.80 3.20
CA TYR A 196 6.45 14.93 4.64
C TYR A 196 6.13 16.38 5.05
N LEU A 197 6.31 17.34 4.13
CA LEU A 197 6.03 18.75 4.35
C LEU A 197 4.57 19.06 4.00
N GLU A 198 3.89 19.73 4.91
CA GLU A 198 2.57 20.31 4.64
C GLU A 198 2.70 21.50 3.69
N LYS A 199 1.69 21.68 2.83
CA LYS A 199 1.65 22.81 1.88
C LYS A 199 2.88 22.91 0.95
N SER A 200 3.59 21.79 0.75
CA SER A 200 4.65 21.67 -0.25
C SER A 200 4.08 21.90 -1.65
N HIS A 201 4.89 22.39 -2.57
CA HIS A 201 4.47 22.69 -3.95
C HIS A 201 3.92 21.42 -4.64
N LEU A 202 2.78 21.55 -5.30
CA LEU A 202 2.12 20.47 -6.04
C LEU A 202 2.25 20.74 -7.54
N LEU A 203 3.09 19.97 -8.18
CA LEU A 203 3.29 19.98 -9.65
C LEU A 203 2.67 18.74 -10.29
N GLU A 204 2.36 17.74 -9.49
CA GLU A 204 1.79 16.46 -9.88
C GLU A 204 0.26 16.52 -9.83
N ASP A 205 -0.39 15.42 -10.24
CA ASP A 205 -1.85 15.29 -10.25
C ASP A 205 -2.42 14.94 -8.88
N VAL A 206 -1.65 14.24 -8.03
CA VAL A 206 -2.06 13.72 -6.73
C VAL A 206 -1.08 14.17 -5.64
N TYR A 207 -1.60 14.72 -4.56
CA TYR A 207 -0.79 15.04 -3.39
C TYR A 207 -0.64 13.78 -2.51
N ALA A 208 0.52 13.17 -2.49
CA ALA A 208 0.83 12.07 -1.58
C ALA A 208 1.59 12.61 -0.35
N TYR A 209 1.12 12.25 0.84
CA TYR A 209 1.62 12.78 2.10
C TYR A 209 1.91 11.67 3.11
N ASN A 210 3.10 11.71 3.73
CA ASN A 210 3.47 10.85 4.83
C ASN A 210 2.92 11.45 6.13
N ASP A 211 1.84 10.85 6.64
CA ASP A 211 1.15 11.31 7.83
C ASP A 211 1.57 10.52 9.07
N PHE A 212 2.60 11.00 9.73
CA PHE A 212 3.08 10.45 11.00
C PHE A 212 2.57 11.25 12.23
N SER A 213 1.44 11.92 12.10
CA SER A 213 0.88 12.75 13.17
C SER A 213 0.20 11.95 14.29
N HIS A 214 -0.17 10.67 14.03
CA HIS A 214 -0.84 9.86 15.04
C HIS A 214 0.10 9.49 16.19
N ASN A 215 -0.27 9.91 17.40
CA ASN A 215 0.51 9.73 18.64
C ASN A 215 -0.10 8.72 19.63
N GLY A 216 -1.19 8.04 19.24
CA GLY A 216 -1.93 7.09 20.10
C GLY A 216 -3.17 7.70 20.77
N SER A 217 -3.27 9.03 20.86
CA SER A 217 -4.37 9.70 21.55
C SER A 217 -5.19 10.66 20.65
N ASN A 218 -4.63 11.07 19.50
CA ASN A 218 -5.31 11.94 18.54
C ASN A 218 -6.20 11.15 17.57
N ALA A 219 -6.95 11.86 16.71
CA ALA A 219 -7.90 11.26 15.78
C ALA A 219 -7.27 10.41 14.67
N GLY A 220 -5.95 10.50 14.43
CA GLY A 220 -5.26 9.75 13.38
C GLY A 220 -4.85 10.64 12.21
N ALA A 221 -5.49 10.49 11.05
CA ALA A 221 -5.11 11.20 9.83
C ALA A 221 -5.42 12.70 9.86
N LYS A 222 -4.55 13.53 9.26
CA LYS A 222 -4.80 14.96 9.03
C LYS A 222 -5.80 15.16 7.90
N ARG A 223 -6.60 16.21 8.01
CA ARG A 223 -7.59 16.58 7.01
C ARG A 223 -6.91 17.18 5.77
N LYS A 224 -7.50 16.96 4.63
CA LYS A 224 -7.01 17.42 3.32
C LYS A 224 -6.66 18.90 3.32
N LYS A 225 -7.53 19.77 3.86
CA LYS A 225 -7.35 21.23 3.90
C LYS A 225 -6.12 21.68 4.67
N ASP A 226 -5.66 20.86 5.64
CA ASP A 226 -4.51 21.19 6.47
C ASP A 226 -3.20 20.80 5.78
N VAL A 227 -3.22 19.81 4.88
CA VAL A 227 -2.05 19.19 4.27
C VAL A 227 -1.74 19.72 2.87
N THR A 228 -2.72 19.67 1.94
CA THR A 228 -2.44 20.06 0.53
C THR A 228 -2.63 21.55 0.28
N PRO A 229 -1.81 22.17 -0.61
CA PRO A 229 -2.03 23.55 -1.05
C PRO A 229 -3.20 23.69 -2.03
N ASP A 230 -3.63 22.58 -2.68
CA ASP A 230 -4.66 22.57 -3.72
C ASP A 230 -5.76 21.56 -3.39
N LEU A 231 -6.93 22.06 -2.99
CA LEU A 231 -8.09 21.24 -2.65
C LEU A 231 -8.79 20.64 -3.86
N SER A 232 -8.50 21.10 -5.08
CA SER A 232 -9.04 20.54 -6.32
C SER A 232 -8.40 19.22 -6.73
N LYS A 233 -7.27 18.88 -6.14
CA LYS A 233 -6.51 17.64 -6.40
C LYS A 233 -6.80 16.58 -5.34
N ALA A 234 -6.54 15.30 -5.66
CA ALA A 234 -6.66 14.21 -4.70
C ALA A 234 -5.58 14.29 -3.62
N LEU A 235 -5.92 13.84 -2.39
CA LEU A 235 -4.99 13.57 -1.32
C LEU A 235 -4.89 12.07 -1.07
N LEU A 236 -3.66 11.57 -0.93
CA LEU A 236 -3.34 10.19 -0.60
C LEU A 236 -2.42 10.15 0.62
N ILE A 237 -2.76 9.42 1.67
CA ILE A 237 -1.82 9.11 2.75
C ILE A 237 -0.91 8.00 2.26
N SER A 238 0.35 8.36 1.97
CA SER A 238 1.34 7.43 1.40
C SER A 238 2.09 6.62 2.46
N GLU A 239 2.20 7.14 3.67
CA GLU A 239 2.75 6.42 4.83
C GLU A 239 2.07 6.89 6.12
N CYS A 240 1.89 5.98 7.07
CA CYS A 240 1.44 6.27 8.42
C CYS A 240 1.93 5.20 9.41
N ASN A 241 1.93 5.50 10.71
CA ASN A 241 2.38 4.63 11.81
C ASN A 241 3.89 4.33 11.79
N GLY A 242 4.30 3.15 11.44
CA GLY A 242 5.69 2.72 11.26
C GLY A 242 6.61 3.00 12.45
N HIS A 243 7.59 3.87 12.21
CA HIS A 243 8.60 4.26 13.20
C HIS A 243 8.02 4.97 14.43
N MET A 244 6.78 5.43 14.38
CA MET A 244 6.12 6.06 15.53
C MET A 244 5.81 5.06 16.65
N TYR A 245 5.73 3.76 16.33
CA TYR A 245 5.46 2.72 17.31
C TYR A 245 6.05 1.36 16.88
N PRO A 246 7.39 1.23 16.87
CA PRO A 246 8.05 -0.02 16.48
C PRO A 246 7.59 -1.16 17.39
N THR A 247 7.27 -2.32 16.80
CA THR A 247 6.72 -3.46 17.54
C THR A 247 7.34 -4.76 17.09
N LYS A 248 7.94 -5.49 18.05
CA LYS A 248 8.50 -6.83 17.84
C LYS A 248 7.46 -7.91 18.12
N PRO A 249 7.56 -9.08 17.52
CA PRO A 249 6.69 -10.21 17.85
C PRO A 249 6.76 -10.65 19.33
N CYS A 250 7.89 -10.37 20.00
CA CYS A 250 8.14 -10.73 21.41
C CYS A 250 7.78 -9.63 22.42
N ASP A 251 7.29 -8.47 21.97
CA ASP A 251 6.79 -7.44 22.87
C ASP A 251 5.54 -7.94 23.62
N ASP A 252 5.26 -7.32 24.76
CA ASP A 252 4.12 -7.71 25.59
C ASP A 252 2.76 -7.52 24.87
N ALA A 253 1.73 -8.18 25.37
CA ALA A 253 0.42 -8.17 24.73
C ALA A 253 -0.19 -6.75 24.63
N PRO A 254 -0.11 -5.86 25.65
CA PRO A 254 -0.58 -4.49 25.54
C PRO A 254 0.13 -3.69 24.44
N HIS A 255 1.45 -3.83 24.29
CA HIS A 255 2.22 -3.15 23.24
C HIS A 255 1.81 -3.62 21.84
N ARG A 256 1.70 -4.93 21.63
CA ARG A 256 1.23 -5.50 20.36
C ARG A 256 -0.20 -5.11 20.03
N GLN A 257 -1.07 -5.03 21.03
CA GLN A 257 -2.46 -4.56 20.89
C GLN A 257 -2.50 -3.09 20.46
N GLU A 258 -1.75 -2.22 21.14
CA GLU A 258 -1.70 -0.80 20.79
C GLU A 258 -1.15 -0.59 19.37
N HIS A 259 -0.16 -1.38 18.94
CA HIS A 259 0.31 -1.36 17.54
C HIS A 259 -0.83 -1.59 16.55
N ALA A 260 -1.64 -2.63 16.77
CA ALA A 260 -2.80 -2.91 15.92
C ALA A 260 -3.84 -1.78 15.96
N LEU A 261 -4.16 -1.28 17.15
CA LEU A 261 -5.14 -0.20 17.32
C LEU A 261 -4.71 1.11 16.65
N ARG A 262 -3.41 1.43 16.60
CA ARG A 262 -2.89 2.60 15.89
C ARG A 262 -3.16 2.50 14.39
N HIS A 263 -2.95 1.33 13.78
CA HIS A 263 -3.32 1.10 12.38
C HIS A 263 -4.82 1.26 12.16
N ALA A 264 -5.64 0.70 13.04
CA ALA A 264 -7.09 0.81 12.96
C ALA A 264 -7.57 2.27 13.08
N ARG A 265 -7.03 3.06 14.04
CA ARG A 265 -7.41 4.48 14.24
C ARG A 265 -7.08 5.34 13.03
N VAL A 266 -5.90 5.19 12.43
CA VAL A 266 -5.52 5.97 11.25
C VAL A 266 -6.39 5.61 10.05
N LEU A 267 -6.67 4.32 9.84
CA LEU A 267 -7.57 3.88 8.79
C LEU A 267 -8.99 4.41 9.00
N ASP A 268 -9.54 4.33 10.22
CA ASP A 268 -10.86 4.86 10.56
C ASP A 268 -10.96 6.36 10.26
N ALA A 269 -9.95 7.13 10.69
CA ALA A 269 -9.89 8.57 10.43
C ALA A 269 -9.81 8.90 8.93
N ALA A 270 -9.02 8.13 8.16
CA ALA A 270 -8.90 8.33 6.72
C ALA A 270 -10.18 7.97 5.97
N TYR A 271 -10.92 6.95 6.41
CA TYR A 271 -12.25 6.61 5.88
C TYR A 271 -13.29 7.67 6.24
N ALA A 272 -13.27 8.16 7.49
CA ALA A 272 -14.24 9.12 8.01
C ALA A 272 -14.16 10.49 7.33
N ASP A 273 -12.96 10.94 6.94
CA ASP A 273 -12.75 12.22 6.25
C ASP A 273 -13.45 12.27 4.88
N GLY A 274 -13.50 11.14 4.17
CA GLY A 274 -14.18 11.02 2.87
C GLY A 274 -13.49 11.73 1.71
N GLU A 275 -12.44 12.51 1.95
CA GLU A 275 -11.66 13.25 0.96
C GLU A 275 -10.30 12.60 0.64
N HIS A 276 -9.90 11.57 1.41
CA HIS A 276 -8.70 10.80 1.13
C HIS A 276 -8.95 9.78 0.02
N ALA A 277 -8.04 9.73 -0.96
CA ALA A 277 -8.07 8.70 -2.00
C ALA A 277 -7.70 7.31 -1.45
N GLY A 278 -6.96 7.27 -0.34
CA GLY A 278 -6.55 6.05 0.32
C GLY A 278 -5.52 6.29 1.43
N CYS A 279 -5.11 5.19 2.05
CA CYS A 279 -4.13 5.18 3.13
C CYS A 279 -3.24 3.94 3.02
N PHE A 280 -1.92 4.15 3.04
CA PHE A 280 -0.90 3.11 3.04
C PHE A 280 -0.16 3.10 4.37
N GLY A 281 -0.25 2.00 5.11
CA GLY A 281 0.51 1.83 6.35
C GLY A 281 2.00 1.61 6.08
N TRP A 282 2.85 2.17 6.90
CA TRP A 282 4.27 1.84 6.94
C TRP A 282 4.50 0.78 8.00
N CYS A 283 4.80 -0.47 7.64
CA CYS A 283 4.88 -1.05 6.31
C CYS A 283 4.43 -2.51 6.33
N MET A 284 4.57 -3.23 5.22
CA MET A 284 4.14 -4.62 5.09
C MET A 284 4.87 -5.55 6.07
N PHE A 285 6.20 -5.45 6.15
CA PHE A 285 7.02 -6.33 7.01
C PHE A 285 8.24 -5.60 7.57
N ASP A 286 8.80 -6.13 8.63
CA ASP A 286 10.06 -5.69 9.21
C ASP A 286 11.20 -5.86 8.21
N TYR A 287 12.08 -4.87 8.09
CA TYR A 287 13.12 -4.88 7.07
C TYR A 287 14.47 -4.45 7.63
N ALA A 288 15.54 -4.98 7.02
CA ALA A 288 16.89 -4.58 7.35
C ALA A 288 17.18 -3.16 6.86
N THR A 289 17.91 -2.39 7.65
CA THR A 289 18.24 -0.99 7.38
C THR A 289 19.70 -0.68 7.73
N HIS A 290 20.12 0.57 7.52
CA HIS A 290 21.44 1.03 7.87
C HIS A 290 21.57 1.39 9.37
N LYS A 291 22.78 1.67 9.82
CA LYS A 291 23.11 1.93 11.24
C LYS A 291 22.39 3.11 11.88
N ASP A 292 21.98 4.09 11.08
CA ASP A 292 21.42 5.35 11.56
C ASP A 292 19.88 5.33 11.62
N PHE A 293 19.26 4.22 11.20
CA PHE A 293 17.82 4.06 11.19
C PHE A 293 17.43 2.63 11.57
N GLY A 294 16.58 2.45 12.55
CA GLY A 294 16.20 1.16 13.11
C GLY A 294 16.75 0.95 14.52
N SER A 295 16.56 -0.25 15.06
CA SER A 295 17.11 -0.66 16.35
C SER A 295 18.58 -1.04 16.22
N GLY A 296 19.24 -1.31 17.34
CA GLY A 296 20.68 -1.65 17.38
C GLY A 296 21.07 -2.88 16.54
N ASP A 297 20.12 -3.76 16.23
CA ASP A 297 20.25 -4.91 15.32
C ASP A 297 20.06 -4.55 13.84
N ARG A 298 19.88 -3.27 13.52
CA ARG A 298 19.66 -2.74 12.17
C ARG A 298 18.41 -3.28 11.49
N ILE A 299 17.37 -3.55 12.27
CA ILE A 299 16.05 -3.92 11.77
C ILE A 299 15.06 -2.83 12.14
N CYS A 300 14.26 -2.40 11.16
CA CYS A 300 13.07 -1.59 11.39
C CYS A 300 11.90 -2.50 11.70
N TYR A 301 11.45 -2.52 12.96
CA TYR A 301 10.29 -3.29 13.42
C TYR A 301 8.97 -2.54 13.15
N HIS A 302 8.83 -2.05 11.92
CA HIS A 302 7.72 -1.20 11.48
C HIS A 302 6.59 -1.98 10.77
N GLY A 303 6.86 -3.25 10.48
CA GLY A 303 5.95 -4.08 9.70
C GLY A 303 4.72 -4.55 10.46
N VAL A 304 3.63 -4.78 9.73
CA VAL A 304 2.48 -5.56 10.22
C VAL A 304 2.78 -7.06 10.20
N LEU A 305 3.82 -7.46 9.47
CA LEU A 305 4.42 -8.80 9.48
C LEU A 305 5.86 -8.69 9.99
N ASP A 306 6.43 -9.79 10.46
CA ASP A 306 7.86 -9.87 10.74
C ASP A 306 8.69 -9.97 9.43
N SER A 307 10.01 -10.00 9.55
CA SER A 307 10.92 -10.08 8.39
C SER A 307 10.75 -11.38 7.57
N PHE A 308 10.19 -12.43 8.17
CA PHE A 308 9.92 -13.71 7.54
C PHE A 308 8.48 -13.85 7.04
N ARG A 309 7.68 -12.77 7.11
CA ARG A 309 6.28 -12.67 6.71
C ARG A 309 5.29 -13.34 7.69
N ASN A 310 5.72 -13.67 8.91
CA ASN A 310 4.76 -14.10 9.92
C ASN A 310 3.92 -12.92 10.39
N PRO A 311 2.59 -13.07 10.53
CA PRO A 311 1.71 -11.97 10.90
C PRO A 311 1.94 -11.53 12.36
N LYS A 312 2.02 -10.22 12.57
CA LYS A 312 1.83 -9.58 13.87
C LYS A 312 0.34 -9.26 14.05
N LEU A 313 -0.08 -8.90 15.25
CA LEU A 313 -1.48 -8.58 15.51
C LEU A 313 -2.03 -7.47 14.58
N ALA A 314 -1.22 -6.49 14.21
CA ALA A 314 -1.60 -5.42 13.30
C ALA A 314 -1.98 -5.91 11.88
N ALA A 315 -1.51 -7.09 11.45
CA ALA A 315 -1.93 -7.69 10.19
C ALA A 315 -3.44 -7.94 10.14
N SER A 316 -4.02 -8.31 11.29
CA SER A 316 -5.45 -8.61 11.40
C SER A 316 -6.35 -7.39 11.18
N VAL A 317 -5.82 -6.17 11.38
CA VAL A 317 -6.53 -4.93 11.07
C VAL A 317 -6.83 -4.82 9.57
N TYR A 318 -5.86 -5.17 8.73
CA TYR A 318 -6.03 -5.17 7.27
C TYR A 318 -6.85 -6.36 6.80
N ALA A 319 -6.53 -7.56 7.30
CA ALA A 319 -7.20 -8.81 6.95
C ALA A 319 -8.72 -8.72 7.20
N SER A 320 -9.13 -8.10 8.31
CA SER A 320 -10.55 -7.97 8.66
C SER A 320 -11.33 -6.98 7.79
N GLN A 321 -10.66 -6.12 7.00
CA GLN A 321 -11.36 -5.10 6.19
C GLN A 321 -11.84 -5.60 4.83
N GLY A 322 -11.60 -6.83 4.46
CA GLY A 322 -11.98 -7.37 3.15
C GLY A 322 -12.07 -8.88 3.16
N GLY A 323 -12.38 -9.45 1.97
CA GLY A 323 -12.54 -10.89 1.80
C GLY A 323 -13.90 -11.43 2.28
N GLU A 324 -14.26 -12.60 1.74
CA GLU A 324 -15.47 -13.34 2.15
C GLU A 324 -15.17 -14.39 3.21
N GLU A 325 -13.92 -14.86 3.28
CA GLU A 325 -13.49 -15.82 4.28
C GLU A 325 -13.52 -15.22 5.69
N PRO A 326 -14.04 -15.93 6.69
CA PRO A 326 -14.09 -15.43 8.07
C PRO A 326 -12.70 -15.16 8.65
N VAL A 327 -12.52 -13.96 9.17
CA VAL A 327 -11.32 -13.55 9.92
C VAL A 327 -11.68 -13.45 11.39
N LEU A 328 -10.87 -14.05 12.27
CA LEU A 328 -11.04 -13.97 13.72
C LEU A 328 -9.67 -13.98 14.39
N THR A 329 -9.28 -12.86 14.97
CA THR A 329 -8.03 -12.75 15.75
C THR A 329 -8.31 -12.02 17.05
N VAL A 330 -7.90 -12.61 18.16
CA VAL A 330 -8.06 -12.05 19.51
C VAL A 330 -6.75 -11.42 19.96
N SER A 331 -6.80 -10.24 20.55
CA SER A 331 -5.60 -9.47 20.95
C SER A 331 -4.87 -10.07 22.16
N SER A 332 -5.51 -10.96 22.90
CA SER A 332 -4.97 -11.60 24.11
C SER A 332 -5.22 -13.10 24.08
N ALA A 333 -4.33 -13.88 24.69
CA ALA A 333 -4.57 -15.28 24.99
C ALA A 333 -5.64 -15.49 26.07
N MET A 334 -6.13 -14.41 26.70
CA MET A 334 -7.05 -14.42 27.83
C MET A 334 -6.52 -15.24 29.02
N ASP A 335 -5.21 -15.37 29.13
CA ASP A 335 -4.50 -16.00 30.24
C ASP A 335 -4.09 -14.93 31.25
N ILE A 336 -4.70 -14.98 32.43
CA ILE A 336 -4.47 -14.00 33.48
C ILE A 336 -3.13 -14.16 34.19
N GLY A 337 -2.39 -15.24 33.94
CA GLY A 337 -1.09 -15.51 34.56
C GLY A 337 -0.02 -14.46 34.29
N ASP A 338 -0.11 -13.82 33.13
CA ASP A 338 0.85 -12.82 32.69
C ASP A 338 0.47 -11.36 33.07
N TYR A 339 -0.67 -11.14 33.71
CA TYR A 339 -1.18 -9.82 34.00
C TYR A 339 -1.12 -9.49 35.50
N PRO A 340 -0.65 -8.28 35.87
CA PRO A 340 -0.65 -7.83 37.25
C PRO A 340 -2.07 -7.84 37.84
N ALA A 341 -2.19 -8.35 39.07
CA ALA A 341 -3.47 -8.43 39.77
C ALA A 341 -4.58 -9.27 39.07
N GLY A 342 -4.20 -10.03 38.05
CA GLY A 342 -5.16 -10.88 37.29
C GLY A 342 -6.14 -10.09 36.42
N GLN A 343 -5.84 -8.83 36.12
CA GLN A 343 -6.67 -7.99 35.24
C GLN A 343 -6.07 -7.95 33.84
N ILE A 344 -6.82 -8.43 32.86
CA ILE A 344 -6.42 -8.43 31.44
C ILE A 344 -6.65 -7.07 30.79
N GLY A 345 -7.64 -6.30 31.26
CA GLY A 345 -8.11 -5.07 30.66
C GLY A 345 -8.94 -5.34 29.39
N THR A 346 -9.05 -4.34 28.52
CA THR A 346 -9.84 -4.46 27.28
C THR A 346 -9.18 -5.41 26.31
N VAL A 347 -9.91 -6.44 25.90
CA VAL A 347 -9.51 -7.38 24.84
C VAL A 347 -10.22 -7.00 23.55
N TYR A 348 -9.47 -6.96 22.44
CA TYR A 348 -10.00 -6.64 21.11
C TYR A 348 -10.06 -7.89 20.23
N VAL A 349 -11.10 -7.93 19.41
CA VAL A 349 -11.28 -8.97 18.39
C VAL A 349 -11.31 -8.30 17.02
N PHE A 350 -10.39 -8.68 16.16
CA PHE A 350 -10.32 -8.24 14.77
C PHE A 350 -11.03 -9.27 13.90
N THR A 351 -12.11 -8.86 13.26
CA THR A 351 -12.99 -9.76 12.51
C THR A 351 -13.75 -9.01 11.42
N ASN A 352 -14.11 -9.71 10.35
CA ASN A 352 -15.07 -9.26 9.34
C ASN A 352 -16.50 -9.73 9.63
N ALA A 353 -16.72 -10.45 10.76
CA ALA A 353 -18.05 -10.83 11.22
C ALA A 353 -18.78 -9.64 11.88
N GLU A 354 -20.09 -9.63 11.80
CA GLU A 354 -20.93 -8.62 12.43
C GLU A 354 -21.04 -8.78 13.95
N ARG A 355 -20.84 -10.01 14.44
CA ARG A 355 -21.03 -10.38 15.84
C ARG A 355 -20.06 -11.48 16.24
N VAL A 356 -19.56 -11.41 17.47
CA VAL A 356 -18.78 -12.46 18.12
C VAL A 356 -19.39 -12.76 19.49
N ASP A 357 -19.70 -14.03 19.76
CA ASP A 357 -20.19 -14.49 21.05
C ASP A 357 -19.05 -15.12 21.83
N LEU A 358 -18.85 -14.66 23.07
CA LEU A 358 -17.84 -15.17 23.98
C LEU A 358 -18.45 -16.21 24.92
N TYR A 359 -17.79 -17.37 25.03
CA TYR A 359 -18.13 -18.45 25.95
C TYR A 359 -16.94 -18.77 26.85
N LYS A 360 -17.24 -19.17 28.09
CA LYS A 360 -16.27 -19.72 29.04
C LYS A 360 -16.74 -21.07 29.49
N ASN A 361 -15.98 -22.15 29.21
CA ASN A 361 -16.39 -23.54 29.55
C ASN A 361 -17.80 -23.84 29.05
N ASP A 362 -18.10 -23.53 27.79
CA ASP A 362 -19.42 -23.73 27.15
C ASP A 362 -20.58 -22.89 27.73
N VAL A 363 -20.30 -22.02 28.69
CA VAL A 363 -21.28 -21.07 29.24
C VAL A 363 -21.14 -19.74 28.52
N PHE A 364 -22.26 -19.26 27.95
CA PHE A 364 -22.30 -17.93 27.30
C PHE A 364 -21.95 -16.85 28.33
N VAL A 365 -21.03 -15.95 27.93
CA VAL A 365 -20.59 -14.80 28.73
C VAL A 365 -21.21 -13.53 28.21
N THR A 366 -20.92 -13.19 26.97
CA THR A 366 -21.38 -11.93 26.34
C THR A 366 -21.31 -12.00 24.83
N THR A 367 -21.96 -11.05 24.19
CA THR A 367 -21.82 -10.77 22.75
C THR A 367 -21.04 -9.49 22.55
N LEU A 368 -19.98 -9.53 21.74
CA LEU A 368 -19.18 -8.38 21.36
C LEU A 368 -19.82 -7.66 20.19
N HIS A 369 -19.87 -6.34 20.28
CA HIS A 369 -20.43 -5.45 19.25
C HIS A 369 -19.41 -4.41 18.83
N LYS A 370 -19.65 -3.80 17.65
CA LYS A 370 -18.91 -2.62 17.20
C LYS A 370 -18.99 -1.52 18.24
N SER A 371 -17.86 -0.97 18.67
CA SER A 371 -17.82 0.11 19.66
C SER A 371 -16.84 1.19 19.26
N GLY A 372 -17.28 2.45 19.32
CA GLY A 372 -16.40 3.63 19.26
C GLY A 372 -15.78 3.99 17.91
N TRP A 373 -15.98 3.19 16.87
CA TRP A 373 -15.43 3.40 15.53
C TRP A 373 -16.51 3.92 14.59
N THR A 374 -16.18 4.87 13.71
CA THR A 374 -17.17 5.62 12.95
C THR A 374 -17.24 5.28 11.48
N ALA A 375 -16.12 4.85 10.86
CA ALA A 375 -16.03 4.74 9.42
C ALA A 375 -15.37 3.45 8.92
N LEU A 376 -14.60 2.76 9.75
CA LEU A 376 -13.94 1.53 9.37
C LEU A 376 -15.00 0.45 9.04
N PRO A 377 -14.96 -0.21 7.87
CA PRO A 377 -15.98 -1.21 7.49
C PRO A 377 -16.16 -2.32 8.53
N HIS A 378 -15.05 -2.85 9.02
CA HIS A 378 -15.02 -3.89 10.07
C HIS A 378 -14.12 -3.41 11.23
N PRO A 379 -14.65 -2.56 12.13
CA PRO A 379 -13.88 -2.07 13.27
C PRO A 379 -13.62 -3.19 14.29
N PRO A 380 -12.55 -3.07 15.07
CA PRO A 380 -12.31 -4.01 16.17
C PRO A 380 -13.49 -4.04 17.13
N LEU A 381 -13.90 -5.24 17.53
CA LEU A 381 -14.86 -5.46 18.63
C LEU A 381 -14.10 -5.45 19.95
N ALA A 382 -14.74 -5.03 21.03
CA ALA A 382 -14.10 -4.95 22.33
C ALA A 382 -14.91 -5.62 23.42
N VAL A 383 -14.22 -6.20 24.39
CA VAL A 383 -14.76 -6.66 25.66
C VAL A 383 -13.83 -6.21 26.78
N ASP A 384 -14.41 -5.59 27.80
CA ASP A 384 -13.71 -5.21 29.01
C ASP A 384 -13.76 -6.37 30.03
N ASP A 385 -12.67 -6.50 30.83
CA ASP A 385 -12.56 -7.49 31.89
C ASP A 385 -13.51 -7.14 33.05
#